data_1b3e3f0f8703fcbb27a7de5433b48367
#
_entry.id   1b3e3f0f8703fcbb27a7de5433b48367
#
_cell.length_a   1.000
_cell.length_b   1.000
_cell.length_c   1.000
_cell.angle_alpha   90.00
_cell.angle_beta   90.00
_cell.angle_gamma   90.00
#
_symmetry.space_group_name_H-M   'P 1'
#
loop_
_entity.id
_entity.type
_entity.pdbx_description
1 polymer ?
#
loop_
_entity_poly.entity_id
_entity_poly.type
_entity_poly.pdbx_seq_one_letter_code
_entity_poly.pdbx_strand_id
1 'polypeptide(L)'
;MSHSKNRLLVLLIAVACVFCGSCTNRKEKKDQQPAVAVPRERISEDLRWTMEKALKNENRLNDSVRLNFASLLDSLYSANQYEPFWSKETKWLPLADSLFGFISNSKEYGLFPRDYHYSSLAFVQRVFLADTLARKNLALWARTDILLTDAFFTLAKDLKQGRLRFDSVTLRTDSVLNNEFYKQIFQAAFQSGTMTGTLHQLEPRYPAYDSLKAYIKKFLGTAVFMPYTYLVYPYKDSIAFFKSVEKRLHEVGEISPGVNNLDSVAFTKVFRKYQKKQDLKVTGTLSDQMVDRLNYTDWEKFKKIAVNLDRYKQLPDTLPKTRAWINLPSYYLQVIDADSTVFQSRIIVGGRLTRTPLLTSEISNFITYPQWTVPYSIIFKEMLPKIQHSVDFLAKENLMVVDENDSVRDPTTINWAKLNK
;
A
#
# COMPACT_ATOMS: atom_id res chain seq x y z
N MET A 1 -47.59 12.51 50.81
CA MET A 1 -48.07 13.91 50.58
C MET A 1 -47.31 14.36 49.36
N SER A 2 -47.90 14.62 48.37
CA SER A 2 -48.85 15.36 47.59
C SER A 2 -48.30 15.56 46.21
N HIS A 3 -48.79 14.88 45.19
CA HIS A 3 -49.60 15.36 44.05
C HIS A 3 -49.18 16.63 43.32
N SER A 4 -49.02 16.56 42.02
CA SER A 4 -49.78 17.20 40.94
C SER A 4 -49.07 17.02 39.59
N LYS A 5 -49.51 16.29 38.60
CA LYS A 5 -50.51 16.42 37.53
C LYS A 5 -50.61 17.82 36.90
N ASN A 6 -50.29 17.89 35.60
CA ASN A 6 -51.04 18.58 34.53
C ASN A 6 -50.37 18.33 33.18
N ARG A 7 -50.99 17.63 32.22
CA ARG A 7 -52.04 17.93 31.21
C ARG A 7 -51.56 18.93 30.13
N LEU A 8 -51.33 18.39 28.98
CA LEU A 8 -52.01 18.50 27.67
C LEU A 8 -52.49 19.91 27.24
N LEU A 9 -51.97 20.44 26.14
CA LEU A 9 -52.71 21.33 25.26
C LEU A 9 -52.39 21.05 23.79
N VAL A 10 -53.44 20.56 23.09
CA VAL A 10 -53.54 20.44 21.62
C VAL A 10 -54.01 21.79 21.11
N LEU A 11 -53.35 22.36 20.10
CA LEU A 11 -53.88 23.47 19.33
C LEU A 11 -53.96 23.11 17.85
N LEU A 12 -55.15 22.80 17.40
CA LEU A 12 -55.63 22.77 16.02
C LEU A 12 -55.78 24.22 15.53
N ILE A 13 -55.13 24.56 14.42
CA ILE A 13 -55.54 25.71 13.61
C ILE A 13 -55.72 25.24 12.17
N ALA A 14 -56.99 25.17 11.77
CA ALA A 14 -57.44 25.08 10.40
C ALA A 14 -57.54 26.49 9.82
N VAL A 15 -56.92 26.72 8.66
CA VAL A 15 -57.30 27.87 7.81
C VAL A 15 -57.41 27.32 6.39
N ALA A 16 -58.59 27.52 5.86
CA ALA A 16 -58.99 27.20 4.50
C ALA A 16 -58.85 28.40 3.57
N CYS A 17 -58.84 28.06 2.27
CA CYS A 17 -59.10 28.94 1.09
C CYS A 17 -57.90 29.69 0.54
N VAL A 18 -57.69 29.79 -0.78
CA VAL A 18 -58.59 29.93 -1.94
C VAL A 18 -57.80 29.61 -3.23
N PHE A 19 -58.47 29.10 -4.22
CA PHE A 19 -58.13 28.85 -5.61
C PHE A 19 -57.39 29.99 -6.33
N CYS A 20 -56.37 29.62 -7.10
CA CYS A 20 -56.18 30.14 -8.49
C CYS A 20 -55.40 29.12 -9.31
N GLY A 21 -55.99 28.70 -10.41
CA GLY A 21 -55.41 27.73 -11.35
C GLY A 21 -54.30 28.30 -12.19
N SER A 22 -53.34 27.46 -12.47
CA SER A 22 -52.49 27.58 -13.65
C SER A 22 -52.11 26.19 -14.12
N CYS A 23 -52.55 25.80 -15.27
CA CYS A 23 -52.23 24.58 -15.96
C CYS A 23 -50.77 24.59 -16.38
N THR A 24 -49.98 23.72 -15.84
CA THR A 24 -48.74 23.28 -16.44
C THR A 24 -48.64 21.76 -16.46
N ASN A 25 -48.55 21.21 -17.64
CA ASN A 25 -48.38 19.81 -17.95
C ASN A 25 -47.16 19.21 -17.17
N ARG A 26 -47.47 18.54 -16.06
CA ARG A 26 -46.52 17.74 -15.33
C ARG A 26 -46.71 16.29 -15.79
N LYS A 27 -45.79 15.81 -16.64
CA LYS A 27 -45.69 14.37 -16.94
C LYS A 27 -45.53 13.63 -15.61
N GLU A 28 -46.53 12.85 -15.26
CA GLU A 28 -46.48 11.90 -14.15
C GLU A 28 -45.25 10.97 -14.38
N LYS A 29 -44.25 11.10 -13.52
CA LYS A 29 -43.31 10.00 -13.29
C LYS A 29 -44.13 8.92 -12.59
N LYS A 30 -44.42 7.85 -13.33
CA LYS A 30 -44.85 6.59 -12.72
C LYS A 30 -43.80 6.23 -11.65
N ASP A 31 -44.18 6.31 -10.40
CA ASP A 31 -43.52 5.67 -9.29
C ASP A 31 -43.40 4.17 -9.66
N GLN A 32 -42.19 3.74 -10.04
CA GLN A 32 -41.89 2.33 -10.11
C GLN A 32 -41.91 1.84 -8.65
N GLN A 33 -43.00 1.20 -8.27
CA GLN A 33 -43.05 0.37 -7.06
C GLN A 33 -41.80 -0.52 -7.10
N PRO A 34 -41.03 -0.64 -5.99
CA PRO A 34 -39.92 -1.57 -5.93
C PRO A 34 -40.47 -2.96 -6.25
N ALA A 35 -39.91 -3.58 -7.27
CA ALA A 35 -40.32 -4.92 -7.68
C ALA A 35 -40.26 -5.83 -6.44
N VAL A 36 -41.39 -6.44 -6.12
CA VAL A 36 -41.51 -7.42 -5.05
C VAL A 36 -40.47 -8.50 -5.35
N ALA A 37 -39.47 -8.65 -4.48
CA ALA A 37 -38.42 -9.65 -4.67
C ALA A 37 -39.08 -11.03 -4.65
N VAL A 38 -39.04 -11.72 -5.79
CA VAL A 38 -39.50 -13.12 -5.88
C VAL A 38 -38.55 -13.96 -5.00
N PRO A 39 -39.09 -14.78 -4.08
CA PRO A 39 -38.27 -15.67 -3.27
C PRO A 39 -37.44 -16.58 -4.18
N ARG A 40 -36.11 -16.58 -4.04
CA ARG A 40 -35.24 -17.46 -4.79
C ARG A 40 -35.00 -18.72 -4.00
N GLU A 41 -35.18 -19.84 -4.69
CA GLU A 41 -35.13 -21.16 -4.04
C GLU A 41 -33.73 -21.78 -4.09
N ARG A 42 -32.79 -21.21 -4.91
CA ARG A 42 -31.46 -21.79 -5.14
C ARG A 42 -30.35 -20.73 -5.00
N ILE A 43 -29.23 -21.13 -4.45
CA ILE A 43 -28.02 -20.27 -4.33
C ILE A 43 -27.54 -19.82 -5.72
N SER A 44 -27.65 -20.67 -6.74
CA SER A 44 -27.28 -20.37 -8.13
C SER A 44 -28.06 -19.20 -8.73
N GLU A 45 -29.35 -19.06 -8.38
CA GLU A 45 -30.17 -17.93 -8.80
C GLU A 45 -29.72 -16.62 -8.13
N ASP A 46 -29.40 -16.68 -6.84
CA ASP A 46 -28.86 -15.54 -6.10
C ASP A 46 -27.46 -15.16 -6.58
N LEU A 47 -26.60 -16.13 -6.92
CA LEU A 47 -25.28 -15.89 -7.51
C LEU A 47 -25.40 -15.16 -8.85
N ARG A 48 -26.21 -15.67 -9.76
CA ARG A 48 -26.46 -15.03 -11.07
C ARG A 48 -26.94 -13.58 -10.90
N TRP A 49 -27.99 -13.39 -10.10
CA TRP A 49 -28.56 -12.08 -9.89
C TRP A 49 -27.55 -11.10 -9.26
N THR A 50 -26.78 -11.57 -8.28
CA THR A 50 -25.79 -10.75 -7.59
C THR A 50 -24.69 -10.33 -8.54
N MET A 51 -24.22 -11.23 -9.42
CA MET A 51 -23.23 -10.92 -10.45
C MET A 51 -23.77 -9.94 -11.49
N GLU A 52 -24.96 -10.19 -12.06
CA GLU A 52 -25.60 -9.27 -13.02
C GLU A 52 -25.79 -7.86 -12.43
N LYS A 53 -26.23 -7.79 -11.17
CA LYS A 53 -26.37 -6.51 -10.46
C LYS A 53 -25.04 -5.82 -10.27
N ALA A 54 -24.00 -6.54 -9.88
CA ALA A 54 -22.67 -5.97 -9.66
C ALA A 54 -22.09 -5.41 -10.96
N LEU A 55 -22.19 -6.12 -12.06
CA LEU A 55 -21.72 -5.68 -13.38
C LEU A 55 -22.43 -4.40 -13.86
N LYS A 56 -23.73 -4.27 -13.60
CA LYS A 56 -24.51 -3.06 -13.90
C LYS A 56 -24.20 -1.88 -12.97
N ASN A 57 -23.63 -2.15 -11.79
CA ASN A 57 -23.31 -1.16 -10.76
C ASN A 57 -21.79 -0.97 -10.61
N GLU A 58 -21.07 -0.73 -11.69
CA GLU A 58 -19.62 -0.46 -11.71
C GLU A 58 -18.78 -1.49 -10.92
N ASN A 59 -19.15 -2.76 -11.01
CA ASN A 59 -18.55 -3.87 -10.26
C ASN A 59 -18.76 -3.80 -8.74
N ARG A 60 -19.78 -3.11 -8.27
CA ARG A 60 -20.08 -2.96 -6.85
C ARG A 60 -21.20 -3.89 -6.40
N LEU A 61 -20.94 -4.66 -5.36
CA LEU A 61 -21.99 -5.42 -4.66
C LEU A 61 -22.88 -4.51 -3.80
N ASN A 62 -22.30 -3.43 -3.28
CA ASN A 62 -22.96 -2.33 -2.57
C ASN A 62 -22.00 -1.12 -2.53
N ASP A 63 -22.39 -0.03 -1.85
CA ASP A 63 -21.62 1.22 -1.77
C ASP A 63 -20.20 1.02 -1.21
N SER A 64 -20.00 0.00 -0.36
CA SER A 64 -18.73 -0.22 0.36
C SER A 64 -17.88 -1.34 -0.23
N VAL A 65 -18.41 -2.17 -1.14
CA VAL A 65 -17.73 -3.37 -1.64
C VAL A 65 -17.70 -3.38 -3.15
N ARG A 66 -16.52 -3.24 -3.71
CA ARG A 66 -16.24 -3.36 -5.14
C ARG A 66 -15.46 -4.65 -5.42
N LEU A 67 -15.83 -5.34 -6.49
CA LEU A 67 -15.11 -6.52 -6.98
C LEU A 67 -13.93 -6.08 -7.85
N ASN A 68 -12.77 -6.72 -7.65
CA ASN A 68 -11.56 -6.45 -8.43
C ASN A 68 -11.57 -7.19 -9.78
N PHE A 69 -12.23 -8.35 -9.83
CA PHE A 69 -12.24 -9.27 -10.97
C PHE A 69 -13.63 -9.58 -11.51
N ALA A 70 -14.58 -8.63 -11.44
CA ALA A 70 -16.00 -8.88 -11.74
C ALA A 70 -16.24 -9.61 -13.08
N SER A 71 -15.59 -9.20 -14.19
CA SER A 71 -15.76 -9.86 -15.49
C SER A 71 -15.21 -11.28 -15.53
N LEU A 72 -14.10 -11.54 -14.84
CA LEU A 72 -13.53 -12.88 -14.73
C LEU A 72 -14.42 -13.78 -13.88
N LEU A 73 -14.95 -13.26 -12.78
CA LEU A 73 -15.91 -13.94 -11.91
C LEU A 73 -17.16 -14.34 -12.68
N ASP A 74 -17.76 -13.43 -13.43
CA ASP A 74 -18.93 -13.71 -14.25
C ASP A 74 -18.66 -14.83 -15.27
N SER A 75 -17.53 -14.76 -15.97
CA SER A 75 -17.09 -15.83 -16.88
C SER A 75 -16.92 -17.18 -16.18
N LEU A 76 -16.37 -17.16 -14.95
CA LEU A 76 -16.14 -18.40 -14.18
C LEU A 76 -17.45 -19.00 -13.67
N TYR A 77 -18.32 -18.18 -13.06
CA TYR A 77 -19.60 -18.63 -12.54
C TYR A 77 -20.57 -19.05 -13.64
N SER A 78 -20.62 -18.34 -14.76
CA SER A 78 -21.46 -18.71 -15.91
C SER A 78 -21.03 -20.06 -16.51
N ALA A 79 -19.72 -20.31 -16.62
CA ALA A 79 -19.20 -21.61 -17.06
C ALA A 79 -19.55 -22.75 -16.08
N ASN A 80 -19.72 -22.46 -14.79
CA ASN A 80 -20.15 -23.41 -13.75
C ASN A 80 -21.65 -23.35 -13.47
N GLN A 81 -22.47 -22.83 -14.40
CA GLN A 81 -23.93 -22.72 -14.25
C GLN A 81 -24.36 -21.97 -12.96
N TYR A 82 -23.52 -21.08 -12.46
CA TYR A 82 -23.66 -20.34 -11.20
C TYR A 82 -23.76 -21.23 -9.95
N GLU A 83 -23.30 -22.48 -10.01
CA GLU A 83 -23.15 -23.28 -8.80
C GLU A 83 -22.06 -22.71 -7.89
N PRO A 84 -22.24 -22.75 -6.55
CA PRO A 84 -21.26 -22.21 -5.60
C PRO A 84 -19.97 -23.03 -5.59
N PHE A 85 -18.83 -22.36 -5.48
CA PHE A 85 -17.51 -23.00 -5.39
C PHE A 85 -17.11 -23.33 -3.95
N TRP A 86 -17.55 -22.53 -2.97
CA TRP A 86 -17.02 -22.56 -1.60
C TRP A 86 -17.95 -23.22 -0.60
N SER A 87 -19.17 -23.55 -1.01
CA SER A 87 -20.16 -24.14 -0.14
C SER A 87 -20.97 -25.24 -0.85
N LYS A 88 -21.48 -26.18 -0.05
CA LYS A 88 -22.42 -27.18 -0.48
C LYS A 88 -23.51 -27.35 0.59
N GLU A 89 -24.78 -27.30 0.22
CA GLU A 89 -25.92 -27.52 1.12
C GLU A 89 -25.83 -26.61 2.38
N THR A 90 -25.50 -25.33 2.19
CA THR A 90 -25.29 -24.34 3.27
C THR A 90 -24.23 -24.73 4.32
N LYS A 91 -23.18 -25.41 3.87
CA LYS A 91 -21.98 -25.72 4.65
C LYS A 91 -20.74 -25.30 3.88
N TRP A 92 -19.75 -24.77 4.58
CA TRP A 92 -18.47 -24.46 3.98
C TRP A 92 -17.71 -25.72 3.55
N LEU A 93 -17.06 -25.64 2.43
CA LEU A 93 -16.08 -26.64 2.03
C LEU A 93 -14.74 -26.38 2.74
N PRO A 94 -13.92 -27.40 3.00
CA PRO A 94 -12.62 -27.25 3.67
C PRO A 94 -11.70 -26.22 2.99
N LEU A 95 -11.80 -26.08 1.66
CA LEU A 95 -11.05 -25.06 0.91
C LEU A 95 -11.48 -23.64 1.26
N ALA A 96 -12.77 -23.41 1.55
CA ALA A 96 -13.25 -22.10 2.01
C ALA A 96 -12.65 -21.74 3.36
N ASP A 97 -12.67 -22.68 4.32
CA ASP A 97 -12.07 -22.46 5.64
C ASP A 97 -10.56 -22.20 5.52
N SER A 98 -9.87 -22.92 4.64
CA SER A 98 -8.45 -22.71 4.34
C SER A 98 -8.19 -21.32 3.76
N LEU A 99 -9.03 -20.84 2.83
CA LEU A 99 -8.92 -19.50 2.27
C LEU A 99 -9.23 -18.41 3.31
N PHE A 100 -10.25 -18.60 4.15
CA PHE A 100 -10.51 -17.70 5.29
C PHE A 100 -9.30 -17.58 6.21
N GLY A 101 -8.69 -18.73 6.55
CA GLY A 101 -7.47 -18.75 7.36
C GLY A 101 -6.32 -18.00 6.69
N PHE A 102 -6.11 -18.19 5.40
CA PHE A 102 -5.09 -17.47 4.64
C PHE A 102 -5.34 -15.95 4.63
N ILE A 103 -6.57 -15.51 4.35
CA ILE A 103 -6.95 -14.10 4.36
C ILE A 103 -6.72 -13.48 5.74
N SER A 104 -7.13 -14.15 6.80
CA SER A 104 -6.94 -13.70 8.18
C SER A 104 -5.48 -13.49 8.52
N ASN A 105 -4.60 -14.39 8.07
CA ASN A 105 -3.16 -14.39 8.32
C ASN A 105 -2.35 -13.71 7.19
N SER A 106 -3.00 -13.03 6.25
CA SER A 106 -2.33 -12.45 5.09
C SER A 106 -1.23 -11.44 5.43
N LYS A 107 -1.22 -10.88 6.63
CA LYS A 107 -0.11 -10.07 7.14
C LYS A 107 1.23 -10.82 7.18
N GLU A 108 1.24 -12.14 7.34
CA GLU A 108 2.47 -12.95 7.29
C GLU A 108 3.16 -12.87 5.91
N TYR A 109 2.43 -12.48 4.87
CA TYR A 109 2.90 -12.29 3.50
C TYR A 109 3.12 -10.82 3.11
N GLY A 110 3.08 -9.92 4.11
CA GLY A 110 3.12 -8.47 3.89
C GLY A 110 1.86 -7.91 3.24
N LEU A 111 0.75 -8.62 3.32
CA LEU A 111 -0.52 -8.25 2.74
C LEU A 111 -1.48 -7.71 3.81
N PHE A 112 -2.53 -7.02 3.39
CA PHE A 112 -3.48 -6.39 4.31
C PHE A 112 -4.85 -7.09 4.19
N PRO A 113 -5.33 -7.79 5.24
CA PRO A 113 -6.59 -8.55 5.21
C PRO A 113 -7.79 -7.77 4.65
N ARG A 114 -7.86 -6.46 4.92
CA ARG A 114 -8.95 -5.60 4.44
C ARG A 114 -9.10 -5.57 2.92
N ASP A 115 -8.01 -5.79 2.17
CA ASP A 115 -8.00 -5.72 0.72
C ASP A 115 -8.57 -6.99 0.09
N TYR A 116 -8.82 -8.03 0.90
CA TYR A 116 -9.39 -9.33 0.54
C TYR A 116 -10.77 -9.53 1.18
N HIS A 117 -11.55 -8.48 1.31
CA HIS A 117 -12.91 -8.50 1.87
C HIS A 117 -13.01 -9.04 3.30
N TYR A 118 -11.92 -9.08 4.06
CA TYR A 118 -11.85 -9.71 5.38
C TYR A 118 -12.97 -9.27 6.32
N SER A 119 -13.28 -7.97 6.39
CA SER A 119 -14.32 -7.46 7.29
C SER A 119 -15.71 -8.04 6.98
N SER A 120 -16.06 -8.13 5.70
CA SER A 120 -17.33 -8.72 5.24
C SER A 120 -17.35 -10.23 5.48
N LEU A 121 -16.26 -10.91 5.16
CA LEU A 121 -16.14 -12.35 5.32
C LEU A 121 -16.18 -12.76 6.80
N ALA A 122 -15.44 -12.08 7.67
CA ALA A 122 -15.43 -12.33 9.11
C ALA A 122 -16.78 -11.99 9.77
N PHE A 123 -17.50 -11.00 9.24
CA PHE A 123 -18.88 -10.72 9.70
C PHE A 123 -19.79 -11.91 9.39
N VAL A 124 -19.77 -12.43 8.17
CA VAL A 124 -20.63 -13.56 7.78
C VAL A 124 -20.30 -14.81 8.59
N GLN A 125 -19.00 -15.12 8.81
CA GLN A 125 -18.61 -16.25 9.67
C GLN A 125 -19.22 -16.13 11.06
N ARG A 126 -19.14 -14.96 11.69
CA ARG A 126 -19.73 -14.72 13.03
C ARG A 126 -21.25 -14.87 13.01
N VAL A 127 -21.92 -14.32 12.00
CA VAL A 127 -23.38 -14.42 11.85
C VAL A 127 -23.80 -15.89 11.70
N PHE A 128 -23.12 -16.66 10.87
CA PHE A 128 -23.41 -18.06 10.69
C PHE A 128 -23.12 -18.94 11.92
N LEU A 129 -22.18 -18.51 12.76
CA LEU A 129 -21.92 -19.20 14.04
C LEU A 129 -22.98 -18.89 15.10
N ALA A 130 -23.43 -17.63 15.14
CA ALA A 130 -24.35 -17.15 16.17
C ALA A 130 -25.83 -17.45 15.88
N ASP A 131 -26.23 -17.48 14.58
CA ASP A 131 -27.62 -17.60 14.15
C ASP A 131 -27.83 -18.69 13.10
N THR A 132 -28.54 -19.73 13.47
CA THR A 132 -28.91 -20.84 12.57
C THR A 132 -29.89 -20.42 11.50
N LEU A 133 -30.73 -19.39 11.73
CA LEU A 133 -31.65 -18.86 10.73
C LEU A 133 -30.89 -18.10 9.64
N ALA A 134 -29.81 -17.41 9.99
CA ALA A 134 -28.98 -16.73 9.02
C ALA A 134 -28.37 -17.71 7.98
N ARG A 135 -28.12 -18.97 8.36
CA ARG A 135 -27.67 -20.01 7.45
C ARG A 135 -28.69 -20.39 6.38
N LYS A 136 -29.95 -20.04 6.56
CA LYS A 136 -31.02 -20.22 5.53
C LYS A 136 -31.05 -19.09 4.52
N ASN A 137 -30.27 -18.02 4.71
CA ASN A 137 -30.22 -16.88 3.80
C ASN A 137 -29.30 -17.19 2.61
N LEU A 138 -29.88 -17.65 1.51
CA LEU A 138 -29.16 -18.04 0.29
C LEU A 138 -28.42 -16.87 -0.36
N ALA A 139 -28.98 -15.65 -0.31
CA ALA A 139 -28.33 -14.45 -0.83
C ALA A 139 -27.04 -14.12 -0.07
N LEU A 140 -26.98 -14.43 1.24
CA LEU A 140 -25.76 -14.24 2.04
C LEU A 140 -24.67 -15.25 1.65
N TRP A 141 -25.06 -16.50 1.37
CA TRP A 141 -24.15 -17.53 0.82
C TRP A 141 -23.62 -17.13 -0.55
N ALA A 142 -24.50 -16.74 -1.47
CA ALA A 142 -24.13 -16.32 -2.81
C ALA A 142 -23.14 -15.14 -2.79
N ARG A 143 -23.44 -14.12 -1.99
CA ARG A 143 -22.56 -12.99 -1.84
C ARG A 143 -21.18 -13.37 -1.28
N THR A 144 -21.16 -14.26 -0.30
CA THR A 144 -19.90 -14.68 0.33
C THR A 144 -19.05 -15.53 -0.61
N ASP A 145 -19.70 -16.38 -1.41
CA ASP A 145 -19.04 -17.19 -2.45
C ASP A 145 -18.32 -16.28 -3.47
N ILE A 146 -18.99 -15.24 -3.96
CA ILE A 146 -18.41 -14.23 -4.85
C ILE A 146 -17.21 -13.51 -4.18
N LEU A 147 -17.36 -13.10 -2.92
CA LEU A 147 -16.29 -12.38 -2.19
C LEU A 147 -15.06 -13.26 -1.96
N LEU A 148 -15.25 -14.56 -1.69
CA LEU A 148 -14.15 -15.52 -1.55
C LEU A 148 -13.40 -15.69 -2.87
N THR A 149 -14.13 -15.81 -3.99
CA THR A 149 -13.50 -15.96 -5.30
C THR A 149 -12.74 -14.71 -5.73
N ASP A 150 -13.30 -13.50 -5.50
CA ASP A 150 -12.61 -12.23 -5.76
C ASP A 150 -11.37 -12.06 -4.87
N ALA A 151 -11.48 -12.43 -3.59
CA ALA A 151 -10.35 -12.44 -2.67
C ALA A 151 -9.25 -13.41 -3.10
N PHE A 152 -9.60 -14.61 -3.56
CA PHE A 152 -8.64 -15.58 -4.09
C PHE A 152 -7.85 -15.03 -5.28
N PHE A 153 -8.51 -14.44 -6.27
CA PHE A 153 -7.83 -13.85 -7.42
C PHE A 153 -6.99 -12.62 -7.05
N THR A 154 -7.48 -11.80 -6.12
CA THR A 154 -6.72 -10.67 -5.60
C THR A 154 -5.47 -11.14 -4.87
N LEU A 155 -5.56 -12.19 -4.04
CA LEU A 155 -4.41 -12.82 -3.38
C LEU A 155 -3.43 -13.40 -4.39
N ALA A 156 -3.92 -14.14 -5.40
CA ALA A 156 -3.08 -14.74 -6.43
C ALA A 156 -2.27 -13.67 -7.17
N LYS A 157 -2.91 -12.57 -7.55
CA LYS A 157 -2.24 -11.41 -8.15
C LYS A 157 -1.18 -10.83 -7.23
N ASP A 158 -1.56 -10.52 -5.98
CA ASP A 158 -0.71 -9.80 -5.04
C ASP A 158 0.47 -10.66 -4.53
N LEU A 159 0.33 -11.98 -4.52
CA LEU A 159 1.42 -12.90 -4.21
C LEU A 159 2.40 -13.05 -5.38
N LYS A 160 1.89 -13.10 -6.63
CA LYS A 160 2.73 -13.29 -7.82
C LYS A 160 3.41 -12.00 -8.27
N GLN A 161 2.70 -10.87 -8.33
CA GLN A 161 3.20 -9.61 -8.88
C GLN A 161 3.47 -8.52 -7.85
N GLY A 162 2.92 -8.69 -6.63
CA GLY A 162 2.95 -7.64 -5.63
C GLY A 162 1.87 -6.57 -5.84
N ARG A 163 1.87 -5.60 -4.94
CA ARG A 163 0.90 -4.50 -4.84
C ARG A 163 1.48 -3.15 -5.23
N LEU A 164 2.81 -3.01 -5.17
CA LEU A 164 3.49 -1.80 -5.59
C LEU A 164 3.28 -1.58 -7.09
N ARG A 165 3.11 -0.33 -7.48
CA ARG A 165 3.04 0.01 -8.91
C ARG A 165 4.37 -0.30 -9.56
N PHE A 166 4.31 -0.89 -10.74
CA PHE A 166 5.48 -1.04 -11.57
C PHE A 166 6.04 0.34 -11.91
N ASP A 167 7.33 0.51 -11.71
CA ASP A 167 8.07 1.65 -12.22
C ASP A 167 8.79 1.25 -13.53
N SER A 168 9.46 2.22 -14.16
CA SER A 168 10.22 1.99 -15.40
C SER A 168 11.43 1.05 -15.23
N VAL A 169 11.65 0.54 -14.05
CA VAL A 169 12.85 -0.19 -13.62
C VAL A 169 12.53 -1.62 -13.19
N THR A 170 11.27 -2.00 -13.25
CA THR A 170 10.84 -3.35 -12.91
C THR A 170 11.51 -4.37 -13.83
N LEU A 171 12.23 -5.31 -13.23
CA LEU A 171 12.93 -6.38 -13.94
C LEU A 171 12.00 -7.43 -14.54
N ARG A 172 10.73 -7.44 -14.14
CA ARG A 172 9.75 -8.39 -14.66
C ARG A 172 9.30 -7.98 -16.06
N THR A 173 9.35 -8.94 -16.96
CA THR A 173 8.82 -8.82 -18.33
C THR A 173 7.36 -9.28 -18.44
N ASP A 174 6.88 -10.12 -17.50
CA ASP A 174 5.52 -10.62 -17.41
C ASP A 174 4.61 -9.63 -16.66
N SER A 175 4.36 -8.47 -17.26
CA SER A 175 3.68 -7.36 -16.58
C SER A 175 2.18 -7.56 -16.35
N VAL A 176 1.52 -8.41 -17.12
CA VAL A 176 0.07 -8.61 -17.03
C VAL A 176 -0.29 -10.09 -16.91
N LEU A 177 -0.86 -10.47 -15.78
CA LEU A 177 -1.45 -11.80 -15.61
C LEU A 177 -2.78 -11.82 -16.39
N ASN A 178 -2.90 -12.75 -17.32
CA ASN A 178 -4.11 -12.92 -18.12
C ASN A 178 -5.18 -13.74 -17.38
N ASN A 179 -6.41 -13.76 -17.92
CA ASN A 179 -7.51 -14.50 -17.31
C ASN A 179 -7.24 -16.00 -17.22
N GLU A 180 -6.44 -16.54 -18.14
CA GLU A 180 -6.10 -17.97 -18.15
C GLU A 180 -5.24 -18.35 -16.94
N PHE A 181 -4.28 -17.52 -16.57
CA PHE A 181 -3.49 -17.70 -15.35
C PHE A 181 -4.37 -17.86 -14.11
N TYR A 182 -5.37 -16.95 -13.94
CA TYR A 182 -6.25 -17.01 -12.77
C TYR A 182 -7.14 -18.27 -12.76
N LYS A 183 -7.64 -18.67 -13.93
CA LYS A 183 -8.44 -19.90 -14.07
C LYS A 183 -7.61 -21.14 -13.73
N GLN A 184 -6.39 -21.24 -14.24
CA GLN A 184 -5.49 -22.36 -13.98
C GLN A 184 -5.12 -22.47 -12.49
N ILE A 185 -4.78 -21.36 -11.83
CA ILE A 185 -4.49 -21.37 -10.39
C ILE A 185 -5.72 -21.74 -9.56
N PHE A 186 -6.90 -21.25 -9.94
CA PHE A 186 -8.15 -21.61 -9.28
C PHE A 186 -8.44 -23.11 -9.42
N GLN A 187 -8.35 -23.66 -10.62
CA GLN A 187 -8.52 -25.08 -10.87
C GLN A 187 -7.49 -25.93 -10.10
N ALA A 188 -6.22 -25.52 -10.11
CA ALA A 188 -5.16 -26.20 -9.38
C ALA A 188 -5.44 -26.27 -7.87
N ALA A 189 -5.99 -25.19 -7.28
CA ALA A 189 -6.36 -25.15 -5.86
C ALA A 189 -7.47 -26.19 -5.54
N PHE A 190 -8.47 -26.30 -6.40
CA PHE A 190 -9.56 -27.27 -6.21
C PHE A 190 -9.13 -28.73 -6.51
N GLN A 191 -8.29 -28.94 -7.53
CA GLN A 191 -7.78 -30.26 -7.87
C GLN A 191 -6.82 -30.82 -6.84
N SER A 192 -5.92 -29.97 -6.31
CA SER A 192 -4.94 -30.38 -5.28
C SER A 192 -5.56 -30.53 -3.89
N GLY A 193 -6.73 -29.95 -3.65
CA GLY A 193 -7.34 -29.88 -2.32
C GLY A 193 -6.57 -29.03 -1.32
N THR A 194 -5.55 -28.26 -1.77
CA THR A 194 -4.68 -27.45 -0.88
C THR A 194 -4.63 -25.99 -1.30
N MET A 195 -5.46 -25.17 -0.68
CA MET A 195 -5.51 -23.73 -0.95
C MET A 195 -4.19 -23.04 -0.61
N THR A 196 -3.68 -23.27 0.59
CA THR A 196 -2.44 -22.66 1.07
C THR A 196 -1.24 -23.09 0.23
N GLY A 197 -1.15 -24.38 -0.14
CA GLY A 197 -0.07 -24.88 -1.00
C GLY A 197 -0.04 -24.22 -2.36
N THR A 198 -1.21 -24.07 -3.00
CA THR A 198 -1.34 -23.43 -4.31
C THR A 198 -0.94 -21.93 -4.25
N LEU A 199 -1.40 -21.20 -3.23
CA LEU A 199 -1.03 -19.80 -3.07
C LEU A 199 0.46 -19.61 -2.77
N HIS A 200 1.09 -20.51 -2.00
CA HIS A 200 2.53 -20.46 -1.72
C HIS A 200 3.40 -20.64 -2.98
N GLN A 201 2.93 -21.40 -3.98
CA GLN A 201 3.67 -21.56 -5.24
C GLN A 201 3.80 -20.25 -6.03
N LEU A 202 2.99 -19.24 -5.74
CA LEU A 202 3.02 -17.92 -6.38
C LEU A 202 4.07 -16.98 -5.79
N GLU A 203 4.60 -17.31 -4.62
CA GLU A 203 5.58 -16.48 -3.94
C GLU A 203 6.97 -16.56 -4.60
N PRO A 204 7.80 -15.49 -4.47
CA PRO A 204 9.19 -15.51 -4.93
C PRO A 204 10.01 -16.59 -4.22
N ARG A 205 10.97 -17.17 -4.94
CA ARG A 205 11.85 -18.24 -4.42
C ARG A 205 13.24 -17.68 -4.05
N TYR A 206 13.30 -16.57 -3.31
CA TYR A 206 14.56 -15.96 -2.90
C TYR A 206 14.81 -16.25 -1.41
N PRO A 207 16.00 -16.72 -1.00
CA PRO A 207 16.34 -16.95 0.41
C PRO A 207 16.13 -15.72 1.30
N ALA A 208 16.39 -14.53 0.75
CA ALA A 208 16.16 -13.27 1.46
C ALA A 208 14.66 -12.97 1.67
N TYR A 209 13.79 -13.34 0.72
CA TYR A 209 12.33 -13.26 0.88
C TYR A 209 11.86 -14.19 1.99
N ASP A 210 12.33 -15.44 2.01
CA ASP A 210 11.97 -16.42 3.05
C ASP A 210 12.44 -15.98 4.43
N SER A 211 13.66 -15.43 4.53
CA SER A 211 14.18 -14.84 5.75
C SER A 211 13.31 -13.69 6.27
N LEU A 212 12.85 -12.83 5.37
CA LEU A 212 11.96 -11.71 5.71
C LEU A 212 10.56 -12.19 6.12
N LYS A 213 10.05 -13.25 5.50
CA LYS A 213 8.81 -13.93 5.91
C LYS A 213 8.92 -14.53 7.32
N ALA A 214 10.00 -15.20 7.62
CA ALA A 214 10.24 -15.73 8.96
C ALA A 214 10.29 -14.60 10.01
N TYR A 215 10.93 -13.47 9.65
CA TYR A 215 10.99 -12.30 10.51
C TYR A 215 9.61 -11.67 10.75
N ILE A 216 8.82 -11.44 9.69
CA ILE A 216 7.49 -10.83 9.84
C ILE A 216 6.57 -11.70 10.71
N LYS A 217 6.61 -13.01 10.56
CA LYS A 217 5.83 -13.93 11.40
C LYS A 217 6.18 -13.79 12.86
N LYS A 218 7.48 -13.74 13.21
CA LYS A 218 7.94 -13.48 14.56
C LYS A 218 7.51 -12.10 15.07
N PHE A 219 7.66 -11.07 14.25
CA PHE A 219 7.23 -9.70 14.57
C PHE A 219 5.74 -9.62 14.87
N LEU A 220 4.89 -10.24 14.06
CA LEU A 220 3.44 -10.24 14.23
C LEU A 220 2.99 -10.88 15.56
N GLY A 221 3.76 -11.81 16.08
CA GLY A 221 3.48 -12.43 17.40
C GLY A 221 3.59 -11.47 18.57
N THR A 222 4.28 -10.34 18.44
CA THR A 222 4.47 -9.33 19.49
C THR A 222 3.96 -7.95 19.12
N ALA A 223 3.61 -7.74 17.86
CA ALA A 223 3.20 -6.44 17.34
C ALA A 223 1.84 -6.00 17.88
N VAL A 224 1.75 -4.72 18.25
CA VAL A 224 0.52 -4.08 18.72
C VAL A 224 0.05 -3.05 17.69
N PHE A 225 -1.04 -3.35 17.00
CA PHE A 225 -1.62 -2.51 15.95
C PHE A 225 -2.70 -1.57 16.50
N MET A 226 -2.30 -0.62 17.35
CA MET A 226 -3.22 0.42 17.82
C MET A 226 -3.34 1.56 16.81
N PRO A 227 -4.52 2.18 16.68
CA PRO A 227 -4.65 3.46 15.97
C PRO A 227 -3.69 4.49 16.57
N TYR A 228 -3.08 5.30 15.73
CA TYR A 228 -2.16 6.34 16.18
C TYR A 228 -2.25 7.57 15.26
N THR A 229 -1.84 8.71 15.81
CA THR A 229 -1.77 9.98 15.07
C THR A 229 -0.43 10.06 14.34
N TYR A 230 -0.47 10.00 13.00
CA TYR A 230 0.72 10.16 12.18
C TYR A 230 1.08 11.64 12.01
N LEU A 231 2.34 12.00 12.26
CA LEU A 231 2.84 13.36 12.17
C LEU A 231 3.52 13.56 10.80
N VAL A 232 3.01 14.51 10.01
CA VAL A 232 3.61 14.89 8.72
C VAL A 232 4.58 16.05 8.93
N TYR A 233 5.86 15.85 8.58
CA TYR A 233 6.90 16.87 8.73
C TYR A 233 7.74 16.98 7.45
N PRO A 234 8.11 18.16 6.98
CA PRO A 234 7.76 19.47 7.55
C PRO A 234 6.26 19.76 7.45
N TYR A 235 5.75 20.52 8.41
CA TYR A 235 4.33 20.88 8.50
C TYR A 235 4.02 22.17 7.72
N LYS A 236 2.75 22.29 7.29
CA LYS A 236 2.24 23.50 6.63
C LYS A 236 1.49 24.43 7.61
N ASP A 237 0.72 23.84 8.53
CA ASP A 237 -0.06 24.52 9.56
C ASP A 237 0.51 24.14 10.92
N SER A 238 1.06 25.14 11.63
CA SER A 238 1.68 24.93 12.93
C SER A 238 0.66 24.57 14.02
N ILE A 239 -0.52 25.20 14.04
CA ILE A 239 -1.52 24.98 15.08
C ILE A 239 -2.08 23.56 15.00
N ALA A 240 -2.53 23.14 13.82
CA ALA A 240 -3.03 21.79 13.59
C ALA A 240 -1.96 20.72 13.83
N PHE A 241 -0.72 21.03 13.45
CA PHE A 241 0.41 20.13 13.65
C PHE A 241 0.74 19.94 15.13
N PHE A 242 0.89 20.99 15.93
CA PHE A 242 1.20 20.88 17.36
C PHE A 242 0.07 20.23 18.16
N LYS A 243 -1.21 20.39 17.76
CA LYS A 243 -2.32 19.59 18.30
C LYS A 243 -2.13 18.10 18.02
N SER A 244 -1.68 17.77 16.82
CA SER A 244 -1.39 16.37 16.46
C SER A 244 -0.18 15.82 17.23
N VAL A 245 0.86 16.64 17.46
CA VAL A 245 2.03 16.29 18.29
C VAL A 245 1.61 16.02 19.74
N GLU A 246 0.79 16.91 20.31
CA GLU A 246 0.24 16.74 21.67
C GLU A 246 -0.51 15.42 21.79
N LYS A 247 -1.46 15.18 20.88
CA LYS A 247 -2.20 13.92 20.82
C LYS A 247 -1.27 12.71 20.71
N ARG A 248 -0.26 12.78 19.86
CA ARG A 248 0.71 11.69 19.69
C ARG A 248 1.55 11.44 20.95
N LEU A 249 1.92 12.50 21.66
CA LEU A 249 2.64 12.41 22.95
C LEU A 249 1.77 11.77 24.05
N HIS A 250 0.46 12.02 24.05
CA HIS A 250 -0.48 11.29 24.89
C HIS A 250 -0.53 9.80 24.54
N GLU A 251 -0.63 9.46 23.25
CA GLU A 251 -0.68 8.09 22.78
C GLU A 251 0.58 7.27 23.15
N VAL A 252 1.76 7.92 23.25
CA VAL A 252 3.00 7.26 23.68
C VAL A 252 3.26 7.38 25.17
N GLY A 253 2.33 7.95 25.95
CA GLY A 253 2.43 8.06 27.40
C GLY A 253 3.44 9.09 27.93
N GLU A 254 3.86 10.06 27.12
CA GLU A 254 4.77 11.12 27.54
C GLU A 254 4.04 12.32 28.16
N ILE A 255 2.77 12.47 27.89
CA ILE A 255 1.85 13.43 28.54
C ILE A 255 0.79 12.64 29.28
N SER A 256 0.53 13.01 30.52
CA SER A 256 -0.48 12.36 31.36
C SER A 256 -1.92 12.67 30.86
N PRO A 257 -2.87 11.74 31.03
CA PRO A 257 -4.26 12.00 30.73
C PRO A 257 -4.78 13.26 31.46
N GLY A 258 -5.56 14.09 30.77
CA GLY A 258 -6.13 15.32 31.34
C GLY A 258 -5.28 16.57 31.20
N VAL A 259 -4.03 16.47 30.81
CA VAL A 259 -3.17 17.62 30.48
C VAL A 259 -3.35 17.97 29.01
N ASN A 260 -3.95 19.10 28.69
CA ASN A 260 -4.23 19.55 27.34
C ASN A 260 -3.79 21.00 27.13
N ASN A 261 -3.63 21.40 25.87
CA ASN A 261 -3.26 22.75 25.45
C ASN A 261 -1.91 23.19 26.03
N LEU A 262 -0.87 22.37 25.76
CA LEU A 262 0.48 22.68 26.17
C LEU A 262 0.96 24.01 25.54
N ASP A 263 1.55 24.86 26.36
CA ASP A 263 2.28 26.04 25.88
C ASP A 263 3.71 25.65 25.39
N SER A 264 4.43 26.60 24.85
CA SER A 264 5.78 26.38 24.32
C SER A 264 6.78 25.88 25.38
N VAL A 265 6.62 26.31 26.62
CA VAL A 265 7.49 25.92 27.75
C VAL A 265 7.23 24.45 28.13
N ALA A 266 5.96 24.09 28.23
CA ALA A 266 5.54 22.71 28.51
C ALA A 266 6.00 21.76 27.40
N PHE A 267 5.81 22.11 26.11
CA PHE A 267 6.34 21.33 25.00
C PHE A 267 7.86 21.15 25.08
N THR A 268 8.60 22.22 25.35
CA THR A 268 10.06 22.15 25.48
C THR A 268 10.49 21.14 26.56
N LYS A 269 9.80 21.12 27.70
CA LYS A 269 10.08 20.17 28.79
C LYS A 269 9.80 18.74 28.38
N VAL A 270 8.64 18.48 27.74
CA VAL A 270 8.25 17.16 27.26
C VAL A 270 9.22 16.68 26.16
N PHE A 271 9.59 17.56 25.21
CA PHE A 271 10.52 17.21 24.14
C PHE A 271 11.90 16.82 24.69
N ARG A 272 12.46 17.56 25.64
CA ARG A 272 13.74 17.21 26.27
C ARG A 272 13.68 15.84 26.94
N LYS A 273 12.59 15.55 27.67
CA LYS A 273 12.39 14.26 28.31
C LYS A 273 12.33 13.14 27.27
N TYR A 274 11.51 13.31 26.23
CA TYR A 274 11.36 12.32 25.17
C TYR A 274 12.67 12.11 24.38
N GLN A 275 13.37 13.19 24.01
CA GLN A 275 14.65 13.14 23.31
C GLN A 275 15.70 12.35 24.11
N LYS A 276 15.79 12.61 25.44
CA LYS A 276 16.69 11.84 26.33
C LYS A 276 16.32 10.37 26.36
N LYS A 277 15.05 10.05 26.47
CA LYS A 277 14.54 8.65 26.50
C LYS A 277 14.81 7.91 25.19
N GLN A 278 14.86 8.61 24.06
CA GLN A 278 15.05 8.04 22.73
C GLN A 278 16.47 8.15 22.19
N ASP A 279 17.45 8.51 23.04
CA ASP A 279 18.85 8.74 22.67
C ASP A 279 19.03 9.72 21.51
N LEU A 280 18.19 10.76 21.49
CA LEU A 280 18.28 11.87 20.53
C LEU A 280 19.04 13.04 21.15
N LYS A 281 19.57 13.93 20.28
CA LYS A 281 20.15 15.19 20.73
C LYS A 281 19.11 16.01 21.50
N VAL A 282 19.39 16.35 22.77
CA VAL A 282 18.46 17.02 23.66
C VAL A 282 18.50 18.54 23.40
N THR A 283 17.63 18.99 22.51
CA THR A 283 17.49 20.41 22.15
C THR A 283 16.28 21.07 22.80
N GLY A 284 15.25 20.32 23.12
CA GLY A 284 13.97 20.83 23.56
C GLY A 284 13.10 21.37 22.41
N THR A 285 13.54 21.20 21.17
CA THR A 285 12.79 21.56 19.95
C THR A 285 12.44 20.32 19.15
N LEU A 286 11.38 20.41 18.36
CA LEU A 286 11.00 19.32 17.46
C LEU A 286 12.00 19.26 16.30
N SER A 287 12.39 18.03 15.93
CA SER A 287 13.27 17.76 14.79
C SER A 287 12.71 16.61 13.95
N ASP A 288 13.19 16.49 12.70
CA ASP A 288 12.87 15.35 11.82
C ASP A 288 13.04 14.00 12.53
N GLN A 289 14.18 13.84 13.22
CA GLN A 289 14.49 12.61 13.94
C GLN A 289 13.51 12.31 15.07
N MET A 290 13.05 13.35 15.79
CA MET A 290 12.06 13.20 16.85
C MET A 290 10.69 12.79 16.24
N VAL A 291 10.28 13.41 15.14
CA VAL A 291 9.03 13.05 14.44
C VAL A 291 9.11 11.63 13.91
N ASP A 292 10.23 11.23 13.32
CA ASP A 292 10.47 9.86 12.87
C ASP A 292 10.33 8.85 14.01
N ARG A 293 10.85 9.16 15.20
CA ARG A 293 10.69 8.31 16.39
C ARG A 293 9.27 8.25 16.89
N LEU A 294 8.55 9.38 16.93
CA LEU A 294 7.15 9.42 17.30
C LEU A 294 6.27 8.63 16.32
N ASN A 295 6.57 8.65 15.03
CA ASN A 295 5.89 7.88 14.01
C ASN A 295 6.28 6.40 13.97
N TYR A 296 7.36 5.99 14.65
CA TYR A 296 7.88 4.62 14.59
C TYR A 296 7.03 3.64 15.41
N THR A 297 5.89 3.25 14.86
CA THR A 297 4.93 2.31 15.43
C THR A 297 5.05 0.93 14.78
N ASP A 298 4.40 -0.08 15.36
CA ASP A 298 4.35 -1.41 14.75
C ASP A 298 3.62 -1.41 13.40
N TRP A 299 2.68 -0.49 13.18
CA TRP A 299 2.10 -0.26 11.86
C TRP A 299 3.13 0.20 10.84
N GLU A 300 3.99 1.14 11.19
CA GLU A 300 5.03 1.64 10.27
C GLU A 300 6.12 0.60 10.03
N LYS A 301 6.49 -0.17 11.06
CA LYS A 301 7.38 -1.32 10.90
C LYS A 301 6.79 -2.35 9.96
N PHE A 302 5.52 -2.73 10.17
CA PHE A 302 4.81 -3.67 9.30
C PHE A 302 4.78 -3.18 7.86
N LYS A 303 4.41 -1.91 7.61
CA LYS A 303 4.40 -1.33 6.26
C LYS A 303 5.78 -1.40 5.60
N LYS A 304 6.84 -1.09 6.32
CA LYS A 304 8.22 -1.19 5.80
C LYS A 304 8.58 -2.63 5.41
N ILE A 305 8.23 -3.61 6.24
CA ILE A 305 8.45 -5.02 5.93
C ILE A 305 7.62 -5.44 4.72
N ALA A 306 6.34 -5.07 4.70
CA ALA A 306 5.42 -5.36 3.60
C ALA A 306 5.91 -4.82 2.25
N VAL A 307 6.40 -3.57 2.21
CA VAL A 307 7.00 -2.97 1.01
C VAL A 307 8.24 -3.76 0.55
N ASN A 308 9.09 -4.21 1.47
CA ASN A 308 10.27 -4.98 1.11
C ASN A 308 9.90 -6.39 0.59
N LEU A 309 8.93 -7.06 1.21
CA LEU A 309 8.39 -8.33 0.69
C LEU A 309 7.81 -8.13 -0.72
N ASP A 310 7.10 -7.04 -0.92
CA ASP A 310 6.46 -6.74 -2.20
C ASP A 310 7.47 -6.44 -3.32
N ARG A 311 8.59 -5.81 -3.00
CA ARG A 311 9.69 -5.58 -3.95
C ARG A 311 10.32 -6.88 -4.44
N TYR A 312 10.42 -7.91 -3.61
CA TYR A 312 10.88 -9.23 -4.06
C TYR A 312 9.93 -9.85 -5.09
N LYS A 313 8.63 -9.59 -4.99
CA LYS A 313 7.63 -10.07 -5.96
C LYS A 313 7.75 -9.39 -7.33
N GLN A 314 8.44 -8.24 -7.40
CA GLN A 314 8.72 -7.52 -8.65
C GLN A 314 10.01 -7.98 -9.33
N LEU A 315 10.79 -8.86 -8.70
CA LEU A 315 11.95 -9.47 -9.32
C LEU A 315 11.53 -10.63 -10.24
N PRO A 316 12.30 -10.95 -11.28
CA PRO A 316 12.05 -12.13 -12.11
C PRO A 316 12.17 -13.40 -11.26
N ASP A 317 11.52 -14.48 -11.70
CA ASP A 317 11.55 -15.75 -10.95
C ASP A 317 12.98 -16.32 -10.81
N THR A 318 13.87 -15.96 -11.74
CA THR A 318 15.30 -16.32 -11.71
C THR A 318 16.15 -15.10 -12.02
N LEU A 319 17.24 -14.93 -11.30
CA LEU A 319 18.25 -13.90 -11.57
C LEU A 319 19.42 -14.51 -12.34
N PRO A 320 20.17 -13.71 -13.14
CA PRO A 320 21.41 -14.15 -13.76
C PRO A 320 22.37 -14.71 -12.69
N LYS A 321 23.08 -15.80 -13.04
CA LYS A 321 24.06 -16.42 -12.12
C LYS A 321 25.16 -15.45 -11.73
N THR A 322 25.66 -14.70 -12.71
CA THR A 322 26.65 -13.63 -12.51
C THR A 322 25.92 -12.29 -12.59
N ARG A 323 26.01 -11.50 -11.53
CA ARG A 323 25.30 -10.21 -11.43
C ARG A 323 25.98 -9.25 -10.46
N ALA A 324 25.91 -7.97 -10.76
CA ALA A 324 26.20 -6.91 -9.80
C ALA A 324 24.88 -6.50 -9.10
N TRP A 325 24.84 -6.65 -7.79
CA TRP A 325 23.68 -6.31 -6.97
C TRP A 325 23.97 -5.07 -6.14
N ILE A 326 23.23 -4.00 -6.35
CA ILE A 326 23.42 -2.73 -5.64
C ILE A 326 22.23 -2.51 -4.70
N ASN A 327 22.50 -2.59 -3.41
CA ASN A 327 21.50 -2.29 -2.39
C ASN A 327 21.69 -0.83 -1.90
N LEU A 328 20.95 0.10 -2.49
CA LEU A 328 21.05 1.53 -2.18
C LEU A 328 20.87 1.83 -0.69
N PRO A 329 19.84 1.30 0.03
CA PRO A 329 19.67 1.53 1.47
C PRO A 329 20.82 1.03 2.34
N SER A 330 21.53 -0.01 1.94
CA SER A 330 22.66 -0.56 2.69
C SER A 330 24.00 0.08 2.34
N TYR A 331 24.07 0.88 1.26
CA TYR A 331 25.29 1.48 0.72
C TYR A 331 26.32 0.43 0.29
N TYR A 332 25.87 -0.71 -0.24
CA TYR A 332 26.74 -1.79 -0.68
C TYR A 332 26.45 -2.24 -2.11
N LEU A 333 27.53 -2.49 -2.85
CA LEU A 333 27.56 -3.25 -4.09
C LEU A 333 28.12 -4.65 -3.80
N GLN A 334 27.51 -5.68 -4.35
CA GLN A 334 27.98 -7.05 -4.33
C GLN A 334 28.05 -7.58 -5.75
N VAL A 335 29.16 -8.21 -6.12
CA VAL A 335 29.24 -9.05 -7.31
C VAL A 335 29.00 -10.48 -6.86
N ILE A 336 27.99 -11.09 -7.43
CA ILE A 336 27.54 -12.43 -7.12
C ILE A 336 27.79 -13.29 -8.34
N ASP A 337 28.47 -14.41 -8.13
CA ASP A 337 28.70 -15.43 -9.14
C ASP A 337 28.32 -16.80 -8.59
N ALA A 338 27.47 -17.55 -9.33
CA ALA A 338 26.94 -18.84 -8.90
C ALA A 338 26.44 -18.84 -7.44
N ASP A 339 25.66 -17.80 -7.09
CA ASP A 339 25.08 -17.55 -5.76
C ASP A 339 26.07 -17.24 -4.62
N SER A 340 27.36 -17.10 -4.93
CA SER A 340 28.40 -16.68 -3.99
C SER A 340 28.79 -15.23 -4.21
N THR A 341 28.94 -14.46 -3.13
CA THR A 341 29.48 -13.09 -3.22
C THR A 341 30.99 -13.16 -3.43
N VAL A 342 31.44 -12.84 -4.65
CA VAL A 342 32.86 -12.86 -5.01
C VAL A 342 33.55 -11.53 -4.79
N PHE A 343 32.79 -10.44 -4.73
CA PHE A 343 33.32 -9.10 -4.46
C PHE A 343 32.26 -8.25 -3.74
N GLN A 344 32.68 -7.40 -2.83
CA GLN A 344 31.81 -6.45 -2.13
C GLN A 344 32.52 -5.11 -1.94
N SER A 345 31.80 -4.02 -2.13
CA SER A 345 32.30 -2.67 -1.91
C SER A 345 31.22 -1.76 -1.34
N ARG A 346 31.65 -0.75 -0.58
CA ARG A 346 30.78 0.38 -0.24
C ARG A 346 30.59 1.26 -1.46
N ILE A 347 29.40 1.89 -1.54
CA ILE A 347 29.04 2.80 -2.63
C ILE A 347 28.57 4.14 -2.06
N ILE A 348 28.69 5.17 -2.89
CA ILE A 348 28.06 6.47 -2.64
C ILE A 348 26.72 6.51 -3.35
N VAL A 349 25.69 6.94 -2.65
CA VAL A 349 24.34 7.13 -3.20
C VAL A 349 23.91 8.58 -3.04
N GLY A 350 22.96 9.01 -3.87
CA GLY A 350 22.42 10.37 -3.81
C GLY A 350 21.69 10.68 -2.50
N GLY A 351 21.67 11.95 -2.12
CA GLY A 351 20.97 12.46 -0.95
C GLY A 351 19.44 12.48 -1.09
N ARG A 352 18.74 12.94 -0.06
CA ARG A 352 17.26 13.00 -0.04
C ARG A 352 16.65 13.78 -1.21
N LEU A 353 17.30 14.85 -1.66
CA LEU A 353 16.84 15.70 -2.75
C LEU A 353 17.36 15.28 -4.13
N THR A 354 18.43 14.49 -4.18
CA THR A 354 19.11 14.02 -5.39
C THR A 354 19.23 12.50 -5.33
N ARG A 355 18.11 11.81 -5.26
CA ARG A 355 18.08 10.36 -5.06
C ARG A 355 18.69 9.63 -6.25
N THR A 356 19.50 8.60 -5.97
CA THR A 356 19.91 7.64 -6.98
C THR A 356 18.66 6.89 -7.47
N PRO A 357 18.37 6.91 -8.78
CA PRO A 357 17.25 6.17 -9.34
C PRO A 357 17.48 4.66 -9.22
N LEU A 358 16.41 3.90 -9.16
CA LEU A 358 16.46 2.47 -9.39
C LEU A 358 16.73 2.27 -10.88
N LEU A 359 17.62 1.35 -11.23
CA LEU A 359 17.89 0.99 -12.63
C LEU A 359 18.41 -0.43 -12.74
N THR A 360 18.20 -1.00 -13.89
CA THR A 360 18.74 -2.27 -14.32
C THR A 360 19.48 -2.06 -15.63
N SER A 361 20.69 -2.62 -15.75
CA SER A 361 21.52 -2.51 -16.93
C SER A 361 22.43 -3.71 -17.03
N GLU A 362 23.13 -3.82 -18.15
CA GLU A 362 24.14 -4.83 -18.40
C GLU A 362 25.48 -4.13 -18.65
N ILE A 363 26.59 -4.81 -18.24
CA ILE A 363 27.93 -4.36 -18.54
C ILE A 363 28.26 -4.88 -19.95
N SER A 364 28.32 -3.99 -20.93
CA SER A 364 28.59 -4.33 -22.32
C SER A 364 30.06 -4.16 -22.73
N ASN A 365 30.76 -3.24 -22.03
CA ASN A 365 32.15 -2.92 -22.38
C ASN A 365 32.92 -2.37 -21.18
N PHE A 366 34.25 -2.38 -21.30
CA PHE A 366 35.17 -1.77 -20.36
C PHE A 366 35.96 -0.68 -21.08
N ILE A 367 36.12 0.44 -20.43
CA ILE A 367 36.99 1.51 -20.92
C ILE A 367 38.18 1.61 -19.98
N THR A 368 39.37 1.41 -20.53
CA THR A 368 40.62 1.57 -19.81
C THR A 368 41.03 3.03 -19.80
N TYR A 369 41.58 3.51 -18.67
CA TYR A 369 41.95 4.91 -18.47
C TYR A 369 40.81 5.89 -18.77
N PRO A 370 39.60 5.71 -18.14
CA PRO A 370 38.46 6.52 -18.46
C PRO A 370 38.68 7.97 -18.09
N GLN A 371 38.32 8.87 -18.99
CA GLN A 371 38.21 10.30 -18.66
C GLN A 371 36.74 10.61 -18.30
N TRP A 372 36.56 11.38 -17.24
CA TRP A 372 35.23 11.80 -16.82
C TRP A 372 34.94 13.22 -17.29
N THR A 373 34.02 13.37 -18.20
CA THR A 373 33.49 14.68 -18.57
C THR A 373 32.58 15.18 -17.47
N VAL A 374 32.99 16.24 -16.81
CA VAL A 374 32.24 16.80 -15.68
C VAL A 374 30.94 17.43 -16.18
N PRO A 375 29.78 17.06 -15.63
CA PRO A 375 28.48 17.66 -16.00
C PRO A 375 28.46 19.18 -15.75
N TYR A 376 27.85 19.93 -16.66
CA TYR A 376 27.72 21.39 -16.54
C TYR A 376 27.14 21.86 -15.20
N SER A 377 26.18 21.12 -14.64
CA SER A 377 25.60 21.43 -13.33
C SER A 377 26.60 21.43 -12.18
N ILE A 378 27.64 20.56 -12.24
CA ILE A 378 28.73 20.49 -11.27
C ILE A 378 29.75 21.59 -11.58
N ILE A 379 30.08 21.75 -12.87
CA ILE A 379 31.01 22.81 -13.29
C ILE A 379 30.53 24.19 -12.78
N PHE A 380 29.33 24.58 -13.11
CA PHE A 380 28.82 25.91 -12.80
C PHE A 380 28.50 26.12 -11.32
N LYS A 381 28.05 25.09 -10.60
CA LYS A 381 27.68 25.26 -9.19
C LYS A 381 28.84 25.11 -8.20
N GLU A 382 29.78 24.21 -8.51
CA GLU A 382 30.78 23.78 -7.53
C GLU A 382 32.22 24.13 -7.95
N MET A 383 32.54 24.03 -9.25
CA MET A 383 33.90 24.19 -9.75
C MET A 383 34.20 25.62 -10.20
N LEU A 384 33.31 26.24 -10.98
CA LEU A 384 33.54 27.57 -11.55
C LEU A 384 33.88 28.62 -10.51
N PRO A 385 33.19 28.71 -9.36
CA PRO A 385 33.59 29.66 -8.30
C PRO A 385 34.99 29.43 -7.76
N LYS A 386 35.46 28.18 -7.70
CA LYS A 386 36.80 27.82 -7.25
C LYS A 386 37.86 28.16 -8.30
N ILE A 387 37.53 27.87 -9.60
CA ILE A 387 38.41 28.21 -10.73
C ILE A 387 38.53 29.70 -10.89
N GLN A 388 37.45 30.46 -10.72
CA GLN A 388 37.48 31.95 -10.72
C GLN A 388 38.33 32.51 -9.61
N HIS A 389 38.42 31.84 -8.46
CA HIS A 389 39.32 32.22 -7.36
C HIS A 389 40.78 31.86 -7.65
N SER A 390 41.03 30.67 -8.19
CA SER A 390 42.40 30.23 -8.59
C SER A 390 42.30 29.15 -9.67
N VAL A 391 42.93 29.39 -10.82
CA VAL A 391 43.03 28.47 -11.93
C VAL A 391 43.82 27.20 -11.55
N ASP A 392 44.72 27.28 -10.55
CA ASP A 392 45.49 26.15 -10.01
C ASP A 392 44.59 25.06 -9.42
N PHE A 393 43.31 25.35 -9.15
CA PHE A 393 42.32 24.37 -8.74
C PHE A 393 42.21 23.21 -9.73
N LEU A 394 42.29 23.51 -11.04
CA LEU A 394 42.20 22.49 -12.08
C LEU A 394 43.37 21.47 -11.99
N ALA A 395 44.57 21.99 -11.84
CA ALA A 395 45.77 21.14 -11.70
C ALA A 395 45.74 20.29 -10.42
N LYS A 396 45.32 20.90 -9.29
CA LYS A 396 45.19 20.19 -8.00
C LYS A 396 44.17 19.04 -8.02
N GLU A 397 43.09 19.19 -8.79
CA GLU A 397 42.07 18.18 -8.92
C GLU A 397 42.27 17.25 -10.15
N ASN A 398 43.45 17.33 -10.83
CA ASN A 398 43.74 16.60 -12.05
C ASN A 398 42.71 16.79 -13.17
N LEU A 399 42.22 18.03 -13.30
CA LEU A 399 41.24 18.40 -14.32
C LEU A 399 41.93 19.07 -15.49
N MET A 400 41.47 18.80 -16.69
CA MET A 400 41.90 19.46 -17.93
C MET A 400 40.68 20.14 -18.59
N VAL A 401 40.92 21.20 -19.31
CA VAL A 401 39.90 21.83 -20.16
C VAL A 401 40.11 21.35 -21.57
N VAL A 402 39.03 20.86 -22.20
CA VAL A 402 39.00 20.40 -23.59
C VAL A 402 38.00 21.21 -24.39
N ASP A 403 38.27 21.42 -25.68
CA ASP A 403 37.31 21.99 -26.62
C ASP A 403 36.38 20.94 -27.24
N GLU A 404 35.55 21.37 -28.17
CA GLU A 404 34.57 20.50 -28.88
C GLU A 404 35.25 19.36 -29.71
N ASN A 405 36.58 19.48 -29.98
CA ASN A 405 37.34 18.50 -30.69
C ASN A 405 38.25 17.65 -29.77
N ASP A 406 37.93 17.63 -28.46
CA ASP A 406 38.72 16.98 -27.40
C ASP A 406 40.19 17.46 -27.31
N SER A 407 40.50 18.64 -27.86
CA SER A 407 41.86 19.22 -27.79
C SER A 407 42.02 19.95 -26.46
N VAL A 408 43.12 19.68 -25.76
CA VAL A 408 43.45 20.31 -24.47
C VAL A 408 43.72 21.81 -24.68
N ARG A 409 43.04 22.63 -23.88
CA ARG A 409 43.20 24.10 -23.85
C ARG A 409 43.93 24.52 -22.61
N ASP A 410 44.82 25.52 -22.76
CA ASP A 410 45.46 26.14 -21.63
C ASP A 410 44.45 26.92 -20.78
N PRO A 411 44.22 26.53 -19.54
CA PRO A 411 43.21 27.16 -18.70
C PRO A 411 43.53 28.61 -18.33
N THR A 412 44.80 29.03 -18.46
CA THR A 412 45.21 30.44 -18.18
C THR A 412 44.76 31.40 -19.28
N THR A 413 44.48 30.91 -20.47
CA THR A 413 44.02 31.72 -21.60
C THR A 413 42.50 31.97 -21.58
N ILE A 414 41.77 31.35 -20.67
CA ILE A 414 40.32 31.41 -20.59
C ILE A 414 39.89 32.52 -19.63
N ASN A 415 38.98 33.37 -20.06
CA ASN A 415 38.39 34.39 -19.20
C ASN A 415 37.25 33.78 -18.34
N TRP A 416 37.67 33.15 -17.25
CA TRP A 416 36.75 32.48 -16.30
C TRP A 416 35.72 33.42 -15.68
N ALA A 417 36.04 34.72 -15.51
CA ALA A 417 35.15 35.70 -14.92
C ALA A 417 33.91 36.01 -15.79
N LYS A 418 34.02 35.78 -17.10
CA LYS A 418 32.90 35.99 -18.04
C LYS A 418 31.98 34.74 -18.17
N LEU A 419 32.41 33.59 -17.65
CA LEU A 419 31.60 32.39 -17.72
C LEU A 419 30.55 32.43 -16.60
N ASN A 420 29.31 32.28 -17.00
CA ASN A 420 28.13 32.11 -16.13
C ASN A 420 27.22 31.07 -16.74
N LYS A 421 26.19 30.66 -16.02
CA LYS A 421 25.28 29.61 -16.39
C LYS A 421 24.36 30.05 -17.54
#